data_ab777fef81f26863dc49b9d796612d4e
#
_entry.id   ab777fef81f26863dc49b9d796612d4e
#
_cell.length_a   1.000
_cell.length_b   1.000
_cell.length_c   1.000
_cell.angle_alpha   90.00
_cell.angle_beta   90.00
_cell.angle_gamma   90.00
#
_symmetry.space_group_name_H-M   'P 1'
#
loop_
_entity.id
_entity.type
_entity.pdbx_description
1 polymer ?
#
loop_
_entity_poly.entity_id
_entity_poly.type
_entity_poly.pdbx_seq_one_letter_code
_entity_poly.pdbx_strand_id
1 'polypeptide(L)'
;MMPGSSNSTKFCVISIGVLFLALGACGGNTNAVKENEARNSTRSQAQRDMNQGLGGKNREEGSLFGPGGLFGSKADKQTDTGTGVAVNAYLWRASLDTINFIPLASADPFGGVIITDWYTPAETPNERMKVQVTILDRELRADGVRVSVFKQQTSPKAGTWVDAQVDPRTNIDIENAILTRARQLRIAGGS
;
A
#
# COMPACT_ATOMS: atom_id res chain seq x y z
N MET A 1 -11.18 -5.93 57.05
CA MET A 1 -12.64 -6.33 57.09
C MET A 1 -12.98 -6.81 55.68
N MET A 2 -13.03 -8.10 55.49
CA MET A 2 -13.67 -8.79 54.36
C MET A 2 -15.18 -8.81 54.61
N PRO A 3 -16.09 -9.14 53.66
CA PRO A 3 -16.13 -10.33 52.82
C PRO A 3 -16.53 -10.00 51.38
N GLY A 4 -16.27 -10.77 50.31
CA GLY A 4 -16.58 -12.19 50.08
C GLY A 4 -17.95 -12.40 49.46
N SER A 5 -18.04 -12.64 48.11
CA SER A 5 -19.15 -13.42 47.55
C SER A 5 -18.79 -14.06 46.24
N SER A 6 -18.62 -15.32 46.30
CA SER A 6 -18.64 -16.40 45.35
C SER A 6 -20.11 -16.65 44.87
N ASN A 7 -20.28 -17.01 43.60
CA ASN A 7 -21.33 -17.88 43.07
C ASN A 7 -20.88 -18.38 41.69
N SER A 8 -20.33 -19.56 41.56
CA SER A 8 -20.89 -20.91 41.64
C SER A 8 -21.99 -21.22 40.59
N THR A 9 -21.54 -21.92 39.58
CA THR A 9 -22.10 -23.12 38.93
C THR A 9 -23.61 -23.21 38.71
N LYS A 10 -24.02 -23.49 37.48
CA LYS A 10 -24.99 -24.56 37.20
C LYS A 10 -24.74 -25.19 35.83
N PHE A 11 -24.25 -26.42 35.89
CA PHE A 11 -24.38 -27.44 34.87
C PHE A 11 -25.86 -27.68 34.56
N CYS A 12 -26.22 -27.78 33.29
CA CYS A 12 -27.45 -28.43 32.87
C CYS A 12 -27.15 -29.43 31.80
N VAL A 13 -27.04 -30.67 32.22
CA VAL A 13 -27.00 -31.90 31.43
C VAL A 13 -28.44 -32.32 31.21
N ILE A 14 -28.91 -32.44 29.98
CA ILE A 14 -30.09 -33.19 29.55
C ILE A 14 -29.69 -33.85 28.23
N SER A 15 -29.26 -35.05 28.15
CA SER A 15 -29.88 -36.35 28.22
C SER A 15 -30.95 -36.61 27.15
N ILE A 16 -30.56 -37.46 26.19
CA ILE A 16 -31.29 -38.58 25.56
C ILE A 16 -32.53 -38.25 24.73
N GLY A 17 -32.43 -38.60 23.45
CA GLY A 17 -33.53 -38.78 22.53
C GLY A 17 -33.09 -39.51 21.27
N VAL A 18 -32.93 -40.84 21.40
CA VAL A 18 -32.80 -41.76 20.28
C VAL A 18 -34.16 -41.88 19.61
N LEU A 19 -34.27 -41.53 18.35
CA LEU A 19 -35.39 -41.93 17.52
C LEU A 19 -34.87 -42.44 16.18
N PHE A 20 -34.78 -43.75 16.03
CA PHE A 20 -34.68 -44.49 14.83
C PHE A 20 -36.04 -44.51 14.12
N LEU A 21 -36.09 -44.09 12.86
CA LEU A 21 -37.13 -44.48 11.90
C LEU A 21 -36.60 -44.32 10.49
N ALA A 22 -36.22 -45.44 9.92
CA ALA A 22 -36.79 -46.10 8.74
C ALA A 22 -36.62 -45.41 7.38
N LEU A 23 -35.73 -46.02 6.59
CA LEU A 23 -35.89 -46.45 5.21
C LEU A 23 -36.73 -45.57 4.27
N GLY A 24 -36.01 -44.83 3.44
CA GLY A 24 -36.48 -44.37 2.15
C GLY A 24 -35.40 -44.68 1.10
N ALA A 25 -35.49 -45.79 0.45
CA ALA A 25 -34.68 -46.15 -0.73
C ALA A 25 -35.10 -45.24 -1.88
N CYS A 26 -34.41 -44.14 -2.10
CA CYS A 26 -34.45 -43.44 -3.38
C CYS A 26 -33.39 -44.05 -4.28
N GLY A 27 -33.84 -44.91 -5.21
CA GLY A 27 -33.03 -45.40 -6.32
C GLY A 27 -32.52 -44.22 -7.14
N GLY A 28 -31.28 -43.80 -6.86
CA GLY A 28 -30.58 -42.79 -7.65
C GLY A 28 -30.37 -43.35 -9.06
N ASN A 29 -30.94 -42.67 -10.06
CA ASN A 29 -30.74 -42.98 -11.46
C ASN A 29 -29.26 -42.85 -11.82
N THR A 30 -28.55 -43.98 -11.84
CA THR A 30 -27.10 -44.08 -12.15
C THR A 30 -26.76 -43.59 -13.55
N ASN A 31 -27.76 -43.46 -14.43
CA ASN A 31 -27.58 -42.94 -15.80
C ASN A 31 -27.36 -41.43 -15.80
N ALA A 32 -27.99 -40.68 -14.88
CA ALA A 32 -27.81 -39.21 -14.75
C ALA A 32 -26.37 -38.84 -14.28
N VAL A 33 -25.77 -39.69 -13.45
CA VAL A 33 -24.39 -39.47 -12.97
C VAL A 33 -23.39 -39.66 -14.09
N LYS A 34 -23.56 -40.72 -14.91
CA LYS A 34 -22.68 -40.98 -16.06
C LYS A 34 -22.79 -39.90 -17.15
N GLU A 35 -23.99 -39.37 -17.35
CA GLU A 35 -24.23 -38.31 -18.33
C GLU A 35 -23.61 -36.97 -17.90
N ASN A 36 -23.59 -36.69 -16.61
CA ASN A 36 -22.94 -35.50 -16.06
C ASN A 36 -21.40 -35.61 -16.09
N GLU A 37 -20.84 -36.79 -15.87
CA GLU A 37 -19.40 -37.02 -16.00
C GLU A 37 -18.94 -36.89 -17.46
N ALA A 38 -19.72 -37.40 -18.41
CA ALA A 38 -19.43 -37.27 -19.84
C ALA A 38 -19.49 -35.81 -20.30
N ARG A 39 -20.46 -35.01 -19.82
CA ARG A 39 -20.55 -33.57 -20.14
C ARG A 39 -19.43 -32.77 -19.48
N ASN A 40 -19.00 -33.15 -18.28
CA ASN A 40 -17.88 -32.47 -17.60
C ASN A 40 -16.53 -32.80 -18.26
N SER A 41 -16.35 -34.06 -18.73
CA SER A 41 -15.12 -34.43 -19.45
C SER A 41 -15.01 -33.70 -20.78
N THR A 42 -16.12 -33.57 -21.51
CA THR A 42 -16.17 -32.85 -22.81
C THR A 42 -15.92 -31.34 -22.62
N ARG A 43 -16.48 -30.72 -21.56
CA ARG A 43 -16.19 -29.32 -21.22
C ARG A 43 -14.73 -29.10 -20.84
N SER A 44 -14.15 -30.04 -20.09
CA SER A 44 -12.73 -29.95 -19.67
C SER A 44 -11.78 -30.16 -20.85
N GLN A 45 -12.17 -30.92 -21.87
CA GLN A 45 -11.40 -31.10 -23.11
C GLN A 45 -11.52 -29.86 -24.00
N ALA A 46 -12.74 -29.34 -24.23
CA ALA A 46 -12.94 -28.12 -24.99
C ALA A 46 -12.19 -26.91 -24.40
N GLN A 47 -12.10 -26.85 -23.08
CA GLN A 47 -11.36 -25.79 -22.39
C GLN A 47 -9.84 -25.96 -22.49
N ARG A 48 -9.35 -27.21 -22.58
CA ARG A 48 -7.93 -27.50 -22.85
C ARG A 48 -7.56 -27.22 -24.29
N ASP A 49 -8.43 -27.58 -25.23
CA ASP A 49 -8.21 -27.31 -26.65
C ASP A 49 -8.25 -25.80 -26.96
N MET A 50 -9.14 -25.06 -26.31
CA MET A 50 -9.17 -23.60 -26.38
C MET A 50 -7.89 -22.96 -25.78
N ASN A 51 -7.38 -23.48 -24.68
CA ASN A 51 -6.14 -23.03 -24.08
C ASN A 51 -4.89 -23.42 -24.89
N GLN A 52 -4.92 -24.59 -25.57
CA GLN A 52 -3.83 -25.01 -26.48
C GLN A 52 -3.90 -24.29 -27.83
N GLY A 53 -5.09 -23.92 -28.30
CA GLY A 53 -5.27 -23.13 -29.53
C GLY A 53 -4.85 -21.68 -29.39
N LEU A 54 -4.89 -21.13 -28.16
CA LEU A 54 -4.45 -19.77 -27.84
C LEU A 54 -2.99 -19.69 -27.33
N GLY A 55 -2.38 -20.84 -27.01
CA GLY A 55 -1.03 -20.99 -26.47
C GLY A 55 -0.02 -21.56 -27.47
N GLY A 56 -0.17 -21.32 -28.78
CA GLY A 56 0.81 -21.73 -29.77
C GLY A 56 2.18 -21.15 -29.49
N LYS A 57 3.15 -22.02 -29.27
CA LYS A 57 4.56 -21.77 -28.91
C LYS A 57 5.38 -20.93 -29.91
N ASN A 58 4.78 -20.25 -30.90
CA ASN A 58 5.48 -19.50 -31.93
C ASN A 58 4.72 -18.22 -32.31
N ARG A 59 4.28 -17.43 -31.33
CA ARG A 59 3.83 -16.05 -31.57
C ARG A 59 4.75 -15.07 -30.86
N GLU A 60 6.00 -15.05 -31.30
CA GLU A 60 6.95 -14.00 -30.89
C GLU A 60 6.80 -12.71 -31.69
N GLU A 61 5.88 -12.59 -32.63
CA GLU A 61 5.71 -11.35 -33.38
C GLU A 61 4.23 -11.03 -33.58
N GLY A 62 3.76 -9.94 -32.99
CA GLY A 62 2.55 -9.23 -33.41
C GLY A 62 1.35 -9.25 -32.48
N SER A 63 1.47 -9.62 -31.22
CA SER A 63 0.35 -9.42 -30.28
C SER A 63 0.31 -7.97 -29.81
N LEU A 64 -0.77 -7.25 -30.17
CA LEU A 64 -0.96 -5.85 -29.77
C LEU A 64 -1.02 -5.67 -28.24
N PHE A 65 -1.36 -6.74 -27.49
CA PHE A 65 -1.54 -6.77 -26.04
C PHE A 65 -0.64 -7.81 -25.31
N GLY A 66 0.35 -8.41 -26.02
CA GLY A 66 1.30 -9.35 -25.42
C GLY A 66 2.56 -8.68 -24.87
N PRO A 67 3.49 -9.45 -24.26
CA PRO A 67 4.73 -8.95 -23.65
C PRO A 67 5.69 -8.21 -24.57
N GLY A 68 5.36 -7.99 -25.82
CA GLY A 68 6.09 -7.23 -26.83
C GLY A 68 5.19 -6.35 -27.70
N GLY A 69 3.90 -6.20 -27.36
CA GLY A 69 2.94 -5.36 -28.08
C GLY A 69 3.09 -3.86 -27.73
N LEU A 70 2.40 -3.01 -28.49
CA LEU A 70 2.44 -1.54 -28.35
C LEU A 70 2.10 -1.02 -26.94
N PHE A 71 1.38 -1.83 -26.14
CA PHE A 71 1.07 -1.58 -24.72
C PHE A 71 1.74 -2.58 -23.77
N GLY A 72 2.57 -3.51 -24.28
CA GLY A 72 3.39 -4.39 -23.47
C GLY A 72 4.64 -3.66 -23.05
N SER A 73 4.67 -3.11 -21.85
CA SER A 73 5.91 -2.65 -21.25
C SER A 73 6.90 -3.81 -21.24
N LYS A 74 8.07 -3.66 -21.89
CA LYS A 74 9.22 -4.52 -21.60
C LYS A 74 9.37 -4.48 -20.08
N ALA A 75 9.18 -5.62 -19.46
CA ALA A 75 9.53 -5.82 -18.07
C ALA A 75 11.05 -5.77 -18.00
N ASP A 76 11.62 -4.56 -17.95
CA ASP A 76 12.90 -4.38 -17.35
C ASP A 76 12.73 -4.83 -15.89
N LYS A 77 13.44 -5.90 -15.58
CA LYS A 77 13.57 -6.45 -14.23
C LYS A 77 14.16 -5.38 -13.31
N GLN A 78 13.34 -4.54 -12.83
CA GLN A 78 13.52 -3.89 -11.55
C GLN A 78 12.11 -3.69 -10.99
N THR A 79 11.62 -4.76 -10.41
CA THR A 79 10.38 -4.84 -9.64
C THR A 79 10.46 -3.87 -8.49
N ASP A 80 10.10 -2.65 -8.77
CA ASP A 80 9.55 -1.81 -7.73
C ASP A 80 8.10 -2.28 -7.55
N THR A 81 7.90 -3.08 -6.52
CA THR A 81 6.67 -3.80 -6.21
C THR A 81 5.54 -2.80 -6.09
N GLY A 82 4.67 -2.79 -7.09
CA GLY A 82 3.56 -1.91 -7.29
C GLY A 82 2.78 -1.51 -6.04
N THR A 83 3.00 -0.30 -5.62
CA THR A 83 2.07 0.47 -4.80
C THR A 83 1.42 1.60 -5.61
N GLY A 84 1.36 1.50 -6.93
CA GLY A 84 0.69 2.53 -7.77
C GLY A 84 1.22 3.97 -7.59
N VAL A 85 2.34 4.15 -6.90
CA VAL A 85 2.96 5.44 -6.64
C VAL A 85 3.69 5.89 -7.90
N ALA A 86 3.38 7.07 -8.40
CA ALA A 86 4.00 7.60 -9.62
C ALA A 86 5.44 8.07 -9.42
N VAL A 87 5.94 8.08 -8.19
CA VAL A 87 7.27 8.54 -7.76
C VAL A 87 8.07 7.43 -7.11
N ASN A 88 9.34 7.67 -6.80
CA ASN A 88 10.21 6.71 -6.13
C ASN A 88 9.69 6.35 -4.73
N ALA A 89 9.42 5.07 -4.47
CA ALA A 89 8.84 4.59 -3.21
C ALA A 89 9.78 4.79 -2.01
N TYR A 90 11.11 4.70 -2.21
CA TYR A 90 12.08 4.93 -1.14
C TYR A 90 12.16 6.43 -0.78
N LEU A 91 12.13 7.32 -1.78
CA LEU A 91 12.06 8.76 -1.52
C LEU A 91 10.76 9.15 -0.82
N TRP A 92 9.63 8.59 -1.26
CA TRP A 92 8.33 8.81 -0.62
C TRP A 92 8.35 8.42 0.86
N ARG A 93 8.76 7.18 1.14
CA ARG A 93 8.83 6.69 2.53
C ARG A 93 9.83 7.47 3.37
N ALA A 94 11.02 7.76 2.82
CA ALA A 94 12.03 8.53 3.51
C ALA A 94 11.58 9.95 3.83
N SER A 95 10.83 10.58 2.93
CA SER A 95 10.23 11.91 3.17
C SER A 95 9.28 11.88 4.35
N LEU A 96 8.35 10.94 4.38
CA LEU A 96 7.41 10.76 5.50
C LEU A 96 8.15 10.46 6.81
N ASP A 97 9.16 9.59 6.79
CA ASP A 97 9.98 9.26 7.97
C ASP A 97 10.72 10.50 8.51
N THR A 98 11.22 11.38 7.62
CA THR A 98 12.01 12.54 8.00
C THR A 98 11.17 13.66 8.60
N ILE A 99 9.93 13.85 8.12
CA ILE A 99 9.05 14.94 8.57
C ILE A 99 7.94 14.47 9.54
N ASN A 100 8.05 13.26 10.08
CA ASN A 100 7.01 12.61 10.90
C ASN A 100 6.67 13.35 12.19
N PHE A 101 7.53 14.26 12.64
CA PHE A 101 7.30 15.08 13.84
C PHE A 101 6.35 16.26 13.58
N ILE A 102 6.01 16.54 12.32
CA ILE A 102 5.09 17.61 11.91
C ILE A 102 3.78 16.97 11.40
N PRO A 103 2.60 17.44 11.84
CA PRO A 103 1.33 16.98 11.27
C PRO A 103 1.26 17.22 9.76
N LEU A 104 0.69 16.27 9.02
CA LEU A 104 0.52 16.39 7.59
C LEU A 104 -0.80 17.09 7.27
N ALA A 105 -0.76 18.11 6.40
CA ALA A 105 -1.94 18.74 5.84
C ALA A 105 -2.41 18.00 4.59
N SER A 106 -1.49 17.52 3.75
CA SER A 106 -1.79 16.78 2.51
C SER A 106 -0.61 15.90 2.11
N ALA A 107 -0.91 14.75 1.52
CA ALA A 107 0.09 13.86 0.93
C ALA A 107 -0.50 13.20 -0.31
N ASP A 108 0.06 13.50 -1.48
CA ASP A 108 -0.34 12.94 -2.77
C ASP A 108 0.79 12.09 -3.35
N PRO A 109 0.70 10.77 -3.27
CA PRO A 109 1.72 9.86 -3.78
C PRO A 109 1.76 9.82 -5.32
N PHE A 110 0.71 10.24 -6.01
CA PHE A 110 0.68 10.25 -7.47
C PHE A 110 1.37 11.50 -8.03
N GLY A 111 1.10 12.66 -7.43
CA GLY A 111 1.78 13.91 -7.75
C GLY A 111 3.15 14.06 -7.08
N GLY A 112 3.49 13.18 -6.13
CA GLY A 112 4.75 13.22 -5.41
C GLY A 112 4.90 14.41 -4.47
N VAL A 113 3.79 14.93 -3.93
CA VAL A 113 3.80 16.13 -3.10
C VAL A 113 3.34 15.81 -1.69
N ILE A 114 4.12 16.23 -0.70
CA ILE A 114 3.78 16.15 0.72
C ILE A 114 3.80 17.57 1.28
N ILE A 115 2.75 17.96 1.97
CA ILE A 115 2.61 19.27 2.59
C ILE A 115 2.27 19.06 4.06
N THR A 116 3.07 19.64 4.96
CA THR A 116 2.77 19.61 6.39
C THR A 116 1.81 20.74 6.77
N ASP A 117 1.24 20.63 7.94
CA ASP A 117 0.61 21.77 8.58
C ASP A 117 1.66 22.69 9.24
N TRP A 118 1.22 23.82 9.81
CA TRP A 118 2.08 24.69 10.59
C TRP A 118 2.46 24.01 11.91
N TYR A 119 3.74 23.96 12.18
CA TYR A 119 4.31 23.41 13.40
C TYR A 119 5.05 24.49 14.17
N THR A 120 4.75 24.60 15.48
CA THR A 120 5.42 25.52 16.41
C THR A 120 6.26 24.68 17.37
N PRO A 121 7.61 24.74 17.29
CA PRO A 121 8.48 24.07 18.26
C PRO A 121 8.27 24.64 19.68
N ALA A 122 8.35 23.75 20.67
CA ALA A 122 8.18 24.15 22.08
C ALA A 122 9.26 25.17 22.55
N GLU A 123 10.46 25.07 21.97
CA GLU A 123 11.58 25.93 22.25
C GLU A 123 11.40 27.35 21.69
N THR A 124 10.62 27.49 20.63
CA THR A 124 10.40 28.78 19.95
C THR A 124 8.91 29.02 19.68
N PRO A 125 8.12 29.30 20.73
CA PRO A 125 6.65 29.43 20.61
C PRO A 125 6.20 30.61 19.73
N ASN A 126 7.09 31.56 19.47
CA ASN A 126 6.84 32.73 18.60
C ASN A 126 7.16 32.47 17.13
N GLU A 127 7.58 31.27 16.80
CA GLU A 127 7.93 30.88 15.44
C GLU A 127 7.12 29.62 15.02
N ARG A 128 6.74 29.57 13.77
CA ARG A 128 6.15 28.36 13.20
C ARG A 128 6.73 28.08 11.82
N MET A 129 6.78 26.80 11.49
CA MET A 129 7.29 26.34 10.20
C MET A 129 6.32 25.42 9.51
N LYS A 130 6.38 25.39 8.19
CA LYS A 130 5.63 24.51 7.31
C LYS A 130 6.61 23.98 6.27
N VAL A 131 6.52 22.70 5.96
CA VAL A 131 7.41 22.04 5.02
C VAL A 131 6.60 21.49 3.85
N GLN A 132 7.09 21.72 2.66
CA GLN A 132 6.60 21.09 1.44
C GLN A 132 7.74 20.26 0.84
N VAL A 133 7.49 19.00 0.59
CA VAL A 133 8.40 18.09 -0.11
C VAL A 133 7.80 17.74 -1.45
N THR A 134 8.59 17.84 -2.52
CA THR A 134 8.20 17.45 -3.87
C THR A 134 9.20 16.41 -4.39
N ILE A 135 8.71 15.23 -4.74
CA ILE A 135 9.50 14.17 -5.35
C ILE A 135 9.34 14.29 -6.86
N LEU A 136 10.47 14.48 -7.54
CA LEU A 136 10.52 14.85 -8.96
C LEU A 136 10.73 13.64 -9.87
N ASP A 137 11.25 12.52 -9.35
CA ASP A 137 11.68 11.39 -10.17
C ASP A 137 11.25 10.04 -9.58
N ARG A 138 11.17 9.05 -10.46
CA ARG A 138 10.99 7.64 -10.09
C ARG A 138 12.29 6.95 -9.70
N GLU A 139 13.42 7.53 -10.07
CA GLU A 139 14.73 7.03 -9.71
C GLU A 139 15.24 7.66 -8.42
N LEU A 140 16.04 6.90 -7.65
CA LEU A 140 16.72 7.43 -6.47
C LEU A 140 17.96 8.22 -6.87
N ARG A 141 17.74 9.49 -7.23
CA ARG A 141 18.78 10.44 -7.63
C ARG A 141 18.91 11.56 -6.62
N ALA A 142 20.04 12.25 -6.63
CA ALA A 142 20.30 13.35 -5.71
C ALA A 142 19.39 14.57 -5.96
N ASP A 143 18.96 14.77 -7.20
CA ASP A 143 18.04 15.81 -7.65
C ASP A 143 16.56 15.35 -7.68
N GLY A 144 16.27 14.11 -7.22
CA GLY A 144 14.93 13.52 -7.23
C GLY A 144 13.99 14.04 -6.15
N VAL A 145 14.45 14.88 -5.23
CA VAL A 145 13.64 15.49 -4.17
C VAL A 145 13.94 16.97 -4.03
N ARG A 146 12.91 17.75 -3.79
CA ARG A 146 13.01 19.19 -3.49
C ARG A 146 12.20 19.51 -2.25
N VAL A 147 12.81 20.31 -1.36
CA VAL A 147 12.18 20.76 -0.14
C VAL A 147 12.03 22.28 -0.17
N SER A 148 10.88 22.76 0.28
CA SER A 148 10.61 24.17 0.54
C SER A 148 10.12 24.33 1.97
N VAL A 149 10.83 25.10 2.77
CA VAL A 149 10.45 25.43 4.14
C VAL A 149 9.91 26.85 4.18
N PHE A 150 8.77 27.02 4.81
CA PHE A 150 8.14 28.30 5.09
C PHE A 150 8.20 28.55 6.59
N LYS A 151 8.60 29.76 6.99
CA LYS A 151 8.71 30.17 8.38
C LYS A 151 7.88 31.43 8.60
N GLN A 152 7.20 31.47 9.73
CA GLN A 152 6.51 32.67 10.19
C GLN A 152 6.87 32.95 11.63
N GLN A 153 6.86 34.24 11.99
CA GLN A 153 7.09 34.72 13.34
C GLN A 153 5.92 35.57 13.82
N THR A 154 5.65 35.54 15.12
CA THR A 154 4.64 36.41 15.72
C THR A 154 5.17 37.83 15.76
N SER A 155 4.44 38.77 15.18
CA SER A 155 4.76 40.19 15.29
C SER A 155 4.52 40.70 16.72
N PRO A 156 5.54 41.26 17.40
CA PRO A 156 5.39 41.74 18.76
C PRO A 156 4.35 42.87 18.93
N LYS A 157 4.09 43.61 17.85
CA LYS A 157 3.16 44.75 17.86
C LYS A 157 1.73 44.42 17.49
N ALA A 158 1.51 43.35 16.69
CA ALA A 158 0.21 43.06 16.12
C ALA A 158 -0.37 41.72 16.60
N GLY A 159 0.40 40.87 17.25
CA GLY A 159 -0.03 39.52 17.63
C GLY A 159 -0.37 38.59 16.43
N THR A 160 -0.02 39.06 15.23
CA THR A 160 -0.28 38.31 13.97
C THR A 160 0.98 37.60 13.47
N TRP A 161 0.78 36.53 12.72
CA TRP A 161 1.86 35.80 12.06
C TRP A 161 2.32 36.55 10.81
N VAL A 162 3.63 36.79 10.70
CA VAL A 162 4.27 37.41 9.54
C VAL A 162 5.35 36.47 8.99
N ASP A 163 5.53 36.48 7.66
CA ASP A 163 6.54 35.67 7.02
C ASP A 163 7.94 36.08 7.46
N ALA A 164 8.77 35.10 7.74
CA ALA A 164 10.15 35.25 8.14
C ALA A 164 11.10 34.55 7.18
N GLN A 165 12.30 35.03 7.07
CA GLN A 165 13.32 34.42 6.24
C GLN A 165 13.73 33.04 6.78
N VAL A 166 13.91 32.08 5.86
CA VAL A 166 14.46 30.74 6.14
C VAL A 166 15.90 30.73 5.66
N ASP A 167 16.81 30.15 6.45
CA ASP A 167 18.17 29.89 5.98
C ASP A 167 18.10 28.93 4.78
N PRO A 168 18.67 29.29 3.62
CA PRO A 168 18.69 28.42 2.44
C PRO A 168 19.30 27.03 2.69
N ARG A 169 20.17 26.91 3.68
CA ARG A 169 20.76 25.63 4.10
C ARG A 169 19.74 24.67 4.68
N THR A 170 18.68 25.17 5.33
CA THR A 170 17.64 24.34 5.94
C THR A 170 16.97 23.43 4.89
N ASN A 171 16.68 23.94 3.71
CA ASN A 171 16.10 23.16 2.63
C ASN A 171 17.04 22.03 2.21
N ILE A 172 18.32 22.35 2.01
CA ILE A 172 19.36 21.41 1.59
C ILE A 172 19.60 20.33 2.65
N ASP A 173 19.59 20.69 3.91
CA ASP A 173 19.81 19.76 5.02
C ASP A 173 18.67 18.73 5.10
N ILE A 174 17.42 19.16 4.91
CA ILE A 174 16.27 18.25 4.88
C ILE A 174 16.31 17.37 3.63
N GLU A 175 16.65 17.90 2.45
CA GLU A 175 16.85 17.13 1.22
C GLU A 175 17.90 16.04 1.41
N ASN A 176 19.06 16.38 1.99
CA ASN A 176 20.13 15.43 2.29
C ASN A 176 19.70 14.36 3.30
N ALA A 177 18.95 14.73 4.33
CA ALA A 177 18.40 13.79 5.32
C ALA A 177 17.46 12.78 4.64
N ILE A 178 16.55 13.25 3.78
CA ILE A 178 15.63 12.40 3.00
C ILE A 178 16.42 11.46 2.08
N LEU A 179 17.39 11.97 1.32
CA LEU A 179 18.21 11.17 0.42
C LEU A 179 19.02 10.10 1.15
N THR A 180 19.57 10.45 2.31
CA THR A 180 20.31 9.50 3.16
C THR A 180 19.39 8.40 3.67
N ARG A 181 18.21 8.76 4.16
CA ARG A 181 17.20 7.82 4.64
C ARG A 181 16.70 6.90 3.52
N ALA A 182 16.47 7.44 2.32
CA ALA A 182 16.04 6.67 1.16
C ALA A 182 17.08 5.61 0.74
N ARG A 183 18.37 5.97 0.76
CA ARG A 183 19.48 5.02 0.51
C ARG A 183 19.50 3.91 1.55
N GLN A 184 19.34 4.23 2.84
CA GLN A 184 19.27 3.23 3.91
C GLN A 184 18.10 2.26 3.70
N LEU A 185 16.91 2.78 3.38
CA LEU A 185 15.73 1.95 3.10
C LEU A 185 15.95 1.03 1.90
N ARG A 186 16.60 1.51 0.83
CA ARG A 186 16.92 0.69 -0.33
C ARG A 186 17.88 -0.45 0.00
N ILE A 187 18.91 -0.20 0.80
CA ILE A 187 19.87 -1.23 1.23
C ILE A 187 19.15 -2.26 2.11
N ALA A 188 18.33 -1.83 3.05
CA ALA A 188 17.59 -2.73 3.93
C ALA A 188 16.51 -3.56 3.20
N GLY A 189 15.94 -3.05 2.12
CA GLY A 189 14.93 -3.75 1.33
C GLY A 189 15.48 -4.65 0.22
N GLY A 190 16.79 -4.61 -0.04
CA GLY A 190 17.47 -5.41 -1.06
C GLY A 190 18.22 -6.64 -0.53
N SER A 191 17.98 -6.98 0.74
CA SER A 191 18.62 -8.13 1.42
C SER A 191 17.74 -9.36 1.38
#